data_41ffe06f91efcf48ba91e539f263bd29
#
_entry.id   41ffe06f91efcf48ba91e539f263bd29
#
_cell.length_a   1.000
_cell.length_b   1.000
_cell.length_c   1.000
_cell.angle_alpha   90.00
_cell.angle_beta   90.00
_cell.angle_gamma   90.00
#
_symmetry.space_group_name_H-M   'P 1'
#
loop_
_entity.id
_entity.type
_entity.pdbx_description
1 polymer ?
#
loop_
_entity_poly.entity_id
_entity_poly.type
_entity_poly.pdbx_seq_one_letter_code
_entity_poly.pdbx_strand_id
1 'polypeptide(L)'
;KIKVKFKVKTIIKGTYNIEKYTNKHLFKESDLFFDWYLPLFLNKKKALNLKKKAKKILLKLYNSLNFPNEYFVHRDYHIQNLMKVGKRIGVIDTQDALIGNPAYDLASLIDDVRIKTPNQLKKQIYDYYLKKTLKIHKTNKEKFLNDFNVLSVQRSLKIIGIFSRLFKRDNKNQ
;
A
#
# COMPACT_ATOMS: atom_id res chain seq x y z
N LYS A 1 -1.60 7.90 -22.39
CA LYS A 1 -1.69 6.49 -21.92
C LYS A 1 -0.31 5.89 -21.95
N ILE A 2 0.41 5.90 -20.82
CA ILE A 2 1.67 5.17 -20.69
C ILE A 2 1.29 3.71 -20.42
N LYS A 3 1.22 2.89 -21.45
CA LYS A 3 1.18 1.43 -21.27
C LYS A 3 2.61 1.00 -20.91
N VAL A 4 2.86 0.85 -19.61
CA VAL A 4 4.13 0.30 -19.15
C VAL A 4 4.11 -1.21 -19.42
N LYS A 5 4.58 -1.61 -20.58
CA LYS A 5 4.94 -3.01 -20.84
C LYS A 5 6.36 -3.22 -20.31
N PHE A 6 6.49 -3.74 -19.12
CA PHE A 6 7.79 -4.20 -18.64
C PHE A 6 8.15 -5.50 -19.33
N LYS A 7 9.05 -5.44 -20.32
CA LYS A 7 9.75 -6.63 -20.80
C LYS A 7 10.95 -6.85 -19.85
N VAL A 8 10.80 -7.72 -18.88
CA VAL A 8 11.94 -8.23 -18.14
C VAL A 8 12.62 -9.24 -19.05
N LYS A 9 13.88 -9.01 -19.45
CA LYS A 9 14.74 -10.05 -20.02
C LYS A 9 15.05 -11.03 -18.89
N THR A 10 14.24 -12.05 -18.75
CA THR A 10 14.57 -13.21 -17.93
C THR A 10 15.47 -14.15 -18.73
N ILE A 11 16.32 -14.93 -18.06
CA ILE A 11 17.09 -16.04 -18.64
C ILE A 11 16.16 -17.06 -19.32
N ILE A 12 14.90 -17.08 -18.91
CA ILE A 12 13.80 -17.84 -19.52
C ILE A 12 13.07 -16.90 -20.48
N LYS A 13 13.05 -17.22 -21.78
CA LYS A 13 12.28 -16.47 -22.80
C LYS A 13 10.80 -16.47 -22.42
N GLY A 14 10.27 -15.36 -21.92
CA GLY A 14 8.86 -15.22 -21.54
C GLY A 14 8.49 -13.76 -21.25
N THR A 15 7.20 -13.43 -21.42
CA THR A 15 6.63 -12.13 -21.02
C THR A 15 5.96 -12.32 -19.66
N TYR A 16 6.42 -11.64 -18.62
CA TYR A 16 5.73 -11.61 -17.34
C TYR A 16 4.71 -10.47 -17.34
N ASN A 17 3.45 -10.77 -17.04
CA ASN A 17 2.41 -9.78 -16.87
C ASN A 17 2.22 -9.48 -15.38
N ILE A 18 2.49 -8.25 -14.99
CA ILE A 18 2.23 -7.80 -13.61
C ILE A 18 0.72 -7.71 -13.42
N GLU A 19 0.21 -8.34 -12.35
CA GLU A 19 -1.22 -8.34 -12.02
C GLU A 19 -1.72 -6.95 -11.59
N LYS A 20 -3.03 -6.72 -11.74
CA LYS A 20 -3.70 -5.51 -11.23
C LYS A 20 -3.98 -5.62 -9.74
N TYR A 21 -3.72 -4.54 -9.02
CA TYR A 21 -4.02 -4.38 -7.59
C TYR A 21 -5.51 -4.09 -7.38
N THR A 22 -6.31 -5.14 -7.35
CA THR A 22 -7.78 -5.07 -7.27
C THR A 22 -8.28 -5.03 -5.83
N ASN A 23 -9.58 -4.78 -5.63
CA ASN A 23 -10.23 -4.88 -4.32
C ASN A 23 -9.99 -6.24 -3.63
N LYS A 24 -9.82 -7.32 -4.39
CA LYS A 24 -9.46 -8.64 -3.84
C LYS A 24 -8.12 -8.60 -3.09
N HIS A 25 -7.13 -7.91 -3.64
CA HIS A 25 -5.82 -7.73 -3.00
C HIS A 25 -5.92 -6.82 -1.77
N LEU A 26 -6.66 -5.69 -1.88
CA LEU A 26 -6.88 -4.78 -0.76
C LEU A 26 -7.55 -5.49 0.42
N PHE A 27 -8.56 -6.33 0.15
CA PHE A 27 -9.19 -7.13 1.20
C PHE A 27 -8.28 -8.21 1.77
N LYS A 28 -7.53 -8.93 0.93
CA LYS A 28 -6.57 -9.94 1.41
C LYS A 28 -5.56 -9.35 2.40
N GLU A 29 -5.13 -8.13 2.16
CA GLU A 29 -4.19 -7.43 3.04
C GLU A 29 -4.87 -6.87 4.30
N SER A 30 -6.00 -6.19 4.18
CA SER A 30 -6.72 -5.67 5.35
C SER A 30 -7.32 -6.78 6.23
N ASP A 31 -7.62 -7.95 5.67
CA ASP A 31 -8.08 -9.11 6.43
C ASP A 31 -7.05 -9.57 7.47
N LEU A 32 -5.75 -9.31 7.27
CA LEU A 32 -4.70 -9.62 8.25
C LEU A 32 -4.97 -8.96 9.62
N PHE A 33 -5.49 -7.71 9.62
CA PHE A 33 -5.90 -7.05 10.86
C PHE A 33 -6.99 -7.83 11.60
N PHE A 34 -8.04 -8.22 10.89
CA PHE A 34 -9.18 -8.90 11.48
C PHE A 34 -8.85 -10.32 11.93
N ASP A 35 -7.93 -10.99 11.22
CA ASP A 35 -7.59 -12.38 11.47
C ASP A 35 -6.48 -12.57 12.50
N TRP A 36 -5.61 -11.57 12.70
CA TRP A 36 -4.46 -11.68 13.58
C TRP A 36 -4.47 -10.69 14.75
N TYR A 37 -4.88 -9.43 14.54
CA TYR A 37 -4.91 -8.43 15.59
C TYR A 37 -6.15 -8.53 16.47
N LEU A 38 -7.35 -8.54 15.90
CA LEU A 38 -8.58 -8.57 16.68
C LEU A 38 -8.68 -9.76 17.65
N PRO A 39 -8.27 -10.99 17.28
CA PRO A 39 -8.32 -12.13 18.20
C PRO A 39 -7.38 -12.02 19.40
N LEU A 40 -6.48 -11.04 19.46
CA LEU A 40 -5.67 -10.77 20.64
C LEU A 40 -6.50 -10.12 21.78
N PHE A 41 -7.59 -9.43 21.42
CA PHE A 41 -8.39 -8.60 22.35
C PHE A 41 -9.86 -9.02 22.41
N LEU A 42 -10.35 -9.73 21.42
CA LEU A 42 -11.76 -10.08 21.27
C LEU A 42 -11.95 -11.61 21.15
N ASN A 43 -13.05 -12.11 21.72
CA ASN A 43 -13.45 -13.49 21.43
C ASN A 43 -13.85 -13.66 19.95
N LYS A 44 -13.82 -14.91 19.47
CA LYS A 44 -14.06 -15.27 18.06
C LYS A 44 -15.38 -14.71 17.51
N LYS A 45 -16.47 -14.75 18.28
CA LYS A 45 -17.80 -14.28 17.86
C LYS A 45 -17.79 -12.75 17.65
N LYS A 46 -17.22 -11.99 18.58
CA LYS A 46 -17.11 -10.52 18.50
C LYS A 46 -16.19 -10.11 17.35
N ALA A 47 -15.02 -10.74 17.20
CA ALA A 47 -14.09 -10.48 16.11
C ALA A 47 -14.72 -10.70 14.74
N LEU A 48 -15.42 -11.82 14.55
CA LEU A 48 -16.11 -12.13 13.29
C LEU A 48 -17.22 -11.13 12.95
N ASN A 49 -18.00 -10.72 13.95
CA ASN A 49 -19.07 -9.72 13.75
C ASN A 49 -18.48 -8.37 13.35
N LEU A 50 -17.40 -7.92 14.02
CA LEU A 50 -16.72 -6.69 13.69
C LEU A 50 -16.10 -6.75 12.29
N LYS A 51 -15.45 -7.87 11.92
CA LYS A 51 -14.93 -8.09 10.56
C LYS A 51 -16.03 -7.92 9.52
N LYS A 52 -17.21 -8.55 9.72
CA LYS A 52 -18.33 -8.42 8.77
C LYS A 52 -18.81 -6.98 8.60
N LYS A 53 -18.93 -6.21 9.70
CA LYS A 53 -19.33 -4.80 9.66
C LYS A 53 -18.27 -3.95 8.97
N ALA A 54 -17.01 -4.11 9.34
CA ALA A 54 -15.89 -3.36 8.78
C ALA A 54 -15.72 -3.62 7.28
N LYS A 55 -15.87 -4.86 6.80
CA LYS A 55 -15.78 -5.17 5.37
C LYS A 55 -16.81 -4.44 4.52
N LYS A 56 -18.01 -4.17 5.03
CA LYS A 56 -19.01 -3.36 4.33
C LYS A 56 -18.56 -1.91 4.17
N ILE A 57 -17.91 -1.35 5.19
CA ILE A 57 -17.36 0.02 5.16
C ILE A 57 -16.15 0.06 4.20
N LEU A 58 -15.21 -0.88 4.35
CA LEU A 58 -14.04 -0.97 3.49
C LEU A 58 -14.41 -1.15 2.02
N LEU A 59 -15.46 -1.92 1.71
CA LEU A 59 -15.93 -2.05 0.33
C LEU A 59 -16.35 -0.70 -0.27
N LYS A 60 -17.09 0.11 0.51
CA LYS A 60 -17.47 1.45 0.06
C LYS A 60 -16.24 2.34 -0.17
N LEU A 61 -15.27 2.30 0.75
CA LEU A 61 -14.02 3.07 0.63
C LEU A 61 -13.19 2.61 -0.58
N TYR A 62 -13.03 1.30 -0.80
CA TYR A 62 -12.27 0.79 -1.95
C TYR A 62 -12.95 1.10 -3.29
N ASN A 63 -14.28 1.13 -3.30
CA ASN A 63 -15.04 1.53 -4.50
C ASN A 63 -15.04 3.04 -4.74
N SER A 64 -14.65 3.85 -3.75
CA SER A 64 -14.51 5.32 -3.90
C SER A 64 -13.15 5.76 -4.44
N LEU A 65 -12.23 4.82 -4.72
CA LEU A 65 -10.93 5.14 -5.31
C LEU A 65 -11.11 5.69 -6.72
N ASN A 66 -10.42 6.78 -7.01
CA ASN A 66 -10.60 7.56 -8.23
C ASN A 66 -9.57 7.23 -9.31
N PHE A 67 -8.34 6.87 -8.91
CA PHE A 67 -7.30 6.56 -9.88
C PHE A 67 -7.46 5.13 -10.42
N PRO A 68 -7.28 4.94 -11.74
CA PRO A 68 -7.29 3.61 -12.32
C PRO A 68 -6.06 2.82 -11.85
N ASN A 69 -6.20 1.49 -11.78
CA ASN A 69 -5.07 0.61 -11.53
C ASN A 69 -4.24 0.44 -12.81
N GLU A 70 -3.41 1.46 -13.11
CA GLU A 70 -2.59 1.55 -14.33
C GLU A 70 -1.13 1.92 -14.04
N TYR A 71 -0.77 2.09 -12.77
CA TYR A 71 0.56 2.53 -12.36
C TYR A 71 1.31 1.39 -11.69
N PHE A 72 2.62 1.36 -11.87
CA PHE A 72 3.47 0.45 -11.10
C PHE A 72 3.41 0.84 -9.62
N VAL A 73 3.05 -0.10 -8.77
CA VAL A 73 3.00 0.04 -7.31
C VAL A 73 3.91 -1.01 -6.70
N HIS A 74 4.91 -0.55 -5.99
CA HIS A 74 5.91 -1.38 -5.33
C HIS A 74 5.34 -2.18 -4.16
N ARG A 75 4.32 -1.64 -3.48
CA ARG A 75 3.62 -2.14 -2.29
C ARG A 75 4.41 -2.09 -0.98
N ASP A 76 5.72 -2.18 -1.04
CA ASP A 76 6.62 -2.05 0.11
C ASP A 76 7.65 -0.93 -0.13
N TYR A 77 7.15 0.24 -0.60
CA TYR A 77 7.96 1.44 -0.88
C TYR A 77 8.24 2.18 0.42
N HIS A 78 9.19 1.68 1.20
CA HIS A 78 9.61 2.22 2.48
C HIS A 78 11.14 2.38 2.53
N ILE A 79 11.63 3.09 3.56
CA ILE A 79 13.04 3.52 3.62
C ILE A 79 14.05 2.37 3.50
N GLN A 80 13.74 1.18 4.04
CA GLN A 80 14.66 0.04 3.99
C GLN A 80 14.82 -0.55 2.58
N ASN A 81 13.88 -0.29 1.68
CA ASN A 81 13.94 -0.71 0.29
C ASN A 81 14.48 0.40 -0.64
N LEU A 82 14.97 1.49 -0.06
CA LEU A 82 15.58 2.60 -0.78
C LEU A 82 17.08 2.64 -0.48
N MET A 83 17.90 2.58 -1.52
CA MET A 83 19.35 2.56 -1.40
C MET A 83 19.96 3.80 -2.07
N LYS A 84 20.88 4.48 -1.37
CA LYS A 84 21.65 5.58 -1.97
C LYS A 84 22.75 4.99 -2.86
N VAL A 85 22.70 5.31 -4.15
CA VAL A 85 23.69 4.89 -5.15
C VAL A 85 24.30 6.15 -5.78
N GLY A 86 25.38 6.65 -5.22
CA GLY A 86 25.97 7.93 -5.59
C GLY A 86 24.97 9.09 -5.38
N LYS A 87 24.56 9.75 -6.46
CA LYS A 87 23.55 10.84 -6.45
C LYS A 87 22.12 10.36 -6.74
N ARG A 88 21.91 9.05 -6.87
CA ARG A 88 20.60 8.45 -7.20
C ARG A 88 20.05 7.63 -6.03
N ILE A 89 18.77 7.35 -6.08
CA ILE A 89 18.12 6.38 -5.19
C ILE A 89 17.80 5.13 -6.02
N GLY A 90 18.34 4.00 -5.59
CA GLY A 90 17.96 2.68 -6.08
C GLY A 90 16.78 2.15 -5.28
N VAL A 91 15.92 1.38 -5.91
CA VAL A 91 14.78 0.70 -5.29
C VAL A 91 14.99 -0.80 -5.44
N ILE A 92 14.88 -1.53 -4.35
CA ILE A 92 15.03 -2.99 -4.29
C ILE A 92 13.73 -3.64 -3.83
N ASP A 93 13.65 -4.96 -3.90
CA ASP A 93 12.51 -5.75 -3.38
C ASP A 93 11.20 -5.53 -4.18
N THR A 94 11.32 -5.53 -5.50
CA THR A 94 10.20 -5.22 -6.42
C THR A 94 9.36 -6.44 -6.85
N GLN A 95 9.68 -7.65 -6.35
CA GLN A 95 9.03 -8.89 -6.80
C GLN A 95 7.54 -8.98 -6.51
N ASP A 96 7.06 -8.28 -5.46
CA ASP A 96 5.64 -8.24 -5.09
C ASP A 96 4.87 -7.06 -5.71
N ALA A 97 5.50 -6.34 -6.63
CA ALA A 97 4.89 -5.18 -7.28
C ALA A 97 3.64 -5.56 -8.09
N LEU A 98 2.67 -4.65 -8.11
CA LEU A 98 1.42 -4.77 -8.87
C LEU A 98 1.16 -3.52 -9.70
N ILE A 99 0.19 -3.59 -10.61
CA ILE A 99 -0.33 -2.42 -11.31
C ILE A 99 -1.52 -1.88 -10.54
N GLY A 100 -1.38 -0.71 -9.93
CA GLY A 100 -2.34 -0.18 -8.97
C GLY A 100 -2.46 1.34 -8.94
N ASN A 101 -2.97 1.84 -7.83
CA ASN A 101 -3.18 3.26 -7.57
C ASN A 101 -1.88 3.91 -7.07
N PRO A 102 -1.43 5.02 -7.67
CA PRO A 102 -0.14 5.65 -7.36
C PRO A 102 -0.04 6.23 -5.95
N ALA A 103 -1.17 6.47 -5.27
CA ALA A 103 -1.18 6.99 -3.90
C ALA A 103 -0.70 5.96 -2.86
N TYR A 104 -0.71 4.65 -3.20
CA TYR A 104 -0.32 3.59 -2.26
C TYR A 104 1.14 3.70 -1.83
N ASP A 105 2.06 3.84 -2.77
CA ASP A 105 3.49 3.93 -2.46
C ASP A 105 3.85 5.22 -1.74
N LEU A 106 3.15 6.31 -2.04
CA LEU A 106 3.30 7.55 -1.27
C LEU A 106 2.89 7.36 0.19
N ALA A 107 1.74 6.71 0.45
CA ALA A 107 1.31 6.37 1.80
C ALA A 107 2.32 5.45 2.50
N SER A 108 2.90 4.51 1.75
CA SER A 108 3.93 3.61 2.26
C SER A 108 5.21 4.32 2.72
N LEU A 109 5.62 5.34 1.99
CA LEU A 109 6.82 6.13 2.30
C LEU A 109 6.58 7.10 3.47
N ILE A 110 5.46 7.82 3.44
CA ILE A 110 5.15 8.87 4.43
C ILE A 110 4.84 8.27 5.81
N ASP A 111 4.11 7.16 5.84
CA ASP A 111 3.68 6.48 7.07
C ASP A 111 4.47 5.20 7.33
N ASP A 112 5.78 5.25 7.03
CA ASP A 112 6.68 4.15 7.37
C ASP A 112 6.81 4.03 8.91
N VAL A 113 6.33 2.90 9.44
CA VAL A 113 6.30 2.64 10.89
C VAL A 113 7.69 2.40 11.49
N ARG A 114 8.71 2.18 10.66
CA ARG A 114 10.10 1.90 11.08
C ARG A 114 10.87 3.14 11.45
N ILE A 115 10.39 4.32 11.00
CA ILE A 115 11.04 5.60 11.26
C ILE A 115 10.02 6.64 11.72
N LYS A 116 10.43 7.47 12.68
CA LYS A 116 9.62 8.61 13.11
C LYS A 116 9.82 9.79 12.15
N THR A 117 8.98 9.87 11.12
CA THR A 117 9.01 10.99 10.17
C THR A 117 8.29 12.20 10.76
N PRO A 118 8.94 13.39 10.88
CA PRO A 118 8.30 14.61 11.36
C PRO A 118 7.11 15.02 10.46
N ASN A 119 6.02 15.54 11.06
CA ASN A 119 4.82 15.93 10.33
C ASN A 119 5.10 16.96 9.22
N GLN A 120 6.02 17.90 9.46
CA GLN A 120 6.42 18.88 8.46
C GLN A 120 7.04 18.20 7.22
N LEU A 121 7.91 17.20 7.42
CA LEU A 121 8.51 16.44 6.32
C LEU A 121 7.46 15.60 5.58
N LYS A 122 6.54 14.94 6.31
CA LYS A 122 5.41 14.23 5.71
C LYS A 122 4.62 15.13 4.77
N LYS A 123 4.29 16.34 5.25
CA LYS A 123 3.57 17.34 4.46
C LYS A 123 4.36 17.77 3.22
N GLN A 124 5.67 18.04 3.35
CA GLN A 124 6.52 18.42 2.23
C GLN A 124 6.58 17.34 1.15
N ILE A 125 6.74 16.06 1.55
CA ILE A 125 6.76 14.92 0.63
C ILE A 125 5.41 14.80 -0.09
N TYR A 126 4.29 14.89 0.66
CA TYR A 126 2.94 14.84 0.10
C TYR A 126 2.70 15.95 -0.91
N ASP A 127 2.98 17.21 -0.55
CA ASP A 127 2.75 18.37 -1.40
C ASP A 127 3.61 18.32 -2.67
N TYR A 128 4.87 17.88 -2.55
CA TYR A 128 5.75 17.69 -3.69
C TYR A 128 5.22 16.63 -4.65
N TYR A 129 4.83 15.47 -4.11
CA TYR A 129 4.30 14.37 -4.91
C TYR A 129 2.98 14.76 -5.60
N LEU A 130 2.07 15.38 -4.85
CA LEU A 130 0.79 15.89 -5.35
C LEU A 130 0.99 16.84 -6.53
N LYS A 131 1.88 17.84 -6.38
CA LYS A 131 2.19 18.81 -7.43
C LYS A 131 2.67 18.12 -8.73
N LYS A 132 3.48 17.07 -8.62
CA LYS A 132 3.94 16.29 -9.78
C LYS A 132 2.82 15.44 -10.37
N THR A 133 2.06 14.75 -9.54
CA THR A 133 0.97 13.85 -9.93
C THR A 133 -0.15 14.60 -10.66
N LEU A 134 -0.57 15.77 -10.15
CA LEU A 134 -1.62 16.58 -10.79
C LEU A 134 -1.25 17.02 -12.21
N LYS A 135 0.03 17.33 -12.45
CA LYS A 135 0.53 17.68 -13.80
C LYS A 135 0.46 16.51 -14.77
N ILE A 136 0.82 15.30 -14.29
CA ILE A 136 0.93 14.11 -15.15
C ILE A 136 -0.44 13.51 -15.45
N HIS A 137 -1.33 13.47 -14.46
CA HIS A 137 -2.55 12.65 -14.52
C HIS A 137 -3.86 13.44 -14.74
N LYS A 138 -3.78 14.77 -14.92
CA LYS A 138 -4.96 15.64 -15.14
C LYS A 138 -6.10 15.39 -14.14
N THR A 139 -5.74 15.14 -12.88
CA THR A 139 -6.69 14.91 -11.78
C THR A 139 -6.76 16.13 -10.86
N ASN A 140 -7.69 16.13 -9.91
CA ASN A 140 -7.77 17.18 -8.90
C ASN A 140 -7.23 16.71 -7.53
N LYS A 141 -6.97 17.69 -6.67
CA LYS A 141 -6.42 17.48 -5.33
C LYS A 141 -7.32 16.61 -4.44
N GLU A 142 -8.64 16.83 -4.51
CA GLU A 142 -9.61 16.12 -3.67
C GLU A 142 -9.65 14.63 -3.97
N LYS A 143 -9.67 14.25 -5.26
CA LYS A 143 -9.62 12.86 -5.71
C LYS A 143 -8.35 12.17 -5.25
N PHE A 144 -7.21 12.86 -5.38
CA PHE A 144 -5.94 12.30 -4.89
C PHE A 144 -5.92 12.14 -3.38
N LEU A 145 -6.44 13.15 -2.63
CA LEU A 145 -6.51 13.10 -1.17
C LEU A 145 -7.41 11.96 -0.69
N ASN A 146 -8.56 11.74 -1.34
CA ASN A 146 -9.42 10.60 -1.05
C ASN A 146 -8.65 9.28 -1.18
N ASP A 147 -8.00 9.08 -2.32
CA ASP A 147 -7.27 7.84 -2.59
C ASP A 147 -6.10 7.62 -1.62
N PHE A 148 -5.36 8.70 -1.32
CA PHE A 148 -4.29 8.66 -0.34
C PHE A 148 -4.82 8.26 1.05
N ASN A 149 -5.89 8.86 1.54
CA ASN A 149 -6.48 8.55 2.85
C ASN A 149 -7.00 7.11 2.92
N VAL A 150 -7.74 6.67 1.90
CA VAL A 150 -8.28 5.31 1.84
C VAL A 150 -7.14 4.27 1.85
N LEU A 151 -6.11 4.50 1.05
CA LEU A 151 -4.98 3.57 0.95
C LEU A 151 -4.05 3.63 2.16
N SER A 152 -3.93 4.78 2.84
CA SER A 152 -3.22 4.88 4.13
C SER A 152 -3.91 4.04 5.21
N VAL A 153 -5.24 4.11 5.31
CA VAL A 153 -6.02 3.26 6.24
C VAL A 153 -5.85 1.78 5.90
N GLN A 154 -6.02 1.42 4.62
CA GLN A 154 -5.87 0.04 4.17
C GLN A 154 -4.47 -0.52 4.51
N ARG A 155 -3.43 0.26 4.23
CA ARG A 155 -2.04 -0.10 4.54
C ARG A 155 -1.79 -0.23 6.04
N SER A 156 -2.36 0.66 6.86
CA SER A 156 -2.26 0.58 8.32
C SER A 156 -2.87 -0.73 8.85
N LEU A 157 -4.03 -1.14 8.34
CA LEU A 157 -4.63 -2.42 8.67
C LEU A 157 -3.71 -3.61 8.28
N LYS A 158 -3.14 -3.58 7.06
CA LYS A 158 -2.15 -4.57 6.61
C LYS A 158 -1.00 -4.70 7.60
N ILE A 159 -0.38 -3.57 7.96
CA ILE A 159 0.83 -3.54 8.80
C ILE A 159 0.54 -4.06 10.20
N ILE A 160 -0.51 -3.57 10.86
CA ILE A 160 -0.91 -4.05 12.19
C ILE A 160 -1.16 -5.56 12.15
N GLY A 161 -1.84 -6.04 11.12
CA GLY A 161 -2.08 -7.47 10.93
C GLY A 161 -0.81 -8.28 10.73
N ILE A 162 0.15 -7.78 9.94
CA ILE A 162 1.46 -8.43 9.73
C ILE A 162 2.22 -8.54 11.05
N PHE A 163 2.37 -7.44 11.80
CA PHE A 163 3.09 -7.48 13.08
C PHE A 163 2.41 -8.40 14.10
N SER A 164 1.08 -8.38 14.18
CA SER A 164 0.34 -9.30 15.04
C SER A 164 0.54 -10.76 14.66
N ARG A 165 0.60 -11.05 13.36
CA ARG A 165 0.91 -12.39 12.87
C ARG A 165 2.34 -12.82 13.23
N LEU A 166 3.33 -11.95 13.04
CA LEU A 166 4.72 -12.23 13.38
C LEU A 166 4.88 -12.47 14.88
N PHE A 167 4.23 -11.63 15.71
CA PHE A 167 4.22 -11.79 17.16
C PHE A 167 3.63 -13.14 17.59
N LYS A 168 2.43 -13.47 17.11
CA LYS A 168 1.67 -14.64 17.57
C LYS A 168 2.16 -15.97 16.98
N ARG A 169 2.52 -15.99 15.69
CA ARG A 169 2.90 -17.22 14.98
C ARG A 169 4.39 -17.49 15.06
N ASP A 170 5.19 -16.45 14.91
CA ASP A 170 6.63 -16.60 14.69
C ASP A 170 7.43 -16.24 15.96
N ASN A 171 6.76 -15.96 17.11
CA ASN A 171 7.35 -15.56 18.41
C ASN A 171 8.38 -14.43 18.29
N LYS A 172 8.22 -13.56 17.31
CA LYS A 172 9.10 -12.40 17.09
C LYS A 172 8.59 -11.23 17.92
N ASN A 173 9.19 -11.04 19.09
CA ASN A 173 8.99 -9.85 19.94
C ASN A 173 9.87 -8.71 19.40
N GLN A 174 9.36 -7.93 18.45
CA GLN A 174 10.02 -6.70 17.97
C GLN A 174 9.10 -5.52 18.15
#